data_d826699cca97fed9d7fb0bd06c08e7d6
#
_entry.id   d826699cca97fed9d7fb0bd06c08e7d6
#
_cell.length_a   1.000
_cell.length_b   1.000
_cell.length_c   1.000
_cell.angle_alpha   90.00
_cell.angle_beta   90.00
_cell.angle_gamma   90.00
#
_symmetry.space_group_name_H-M   'P 1'
#
loop_
_entity.id
_entity.type
_entity.pdbx_description
1 polymer ?
#
loop_
_entity_poly.entity_id
_entity_poly.type
_entity_poly.pdbx_seq_one_letter_code
_entity_poly.pdbx_strand_id
1 'polypeptide(L)'
;MDSVQWQIIEGRAPYRATVAAMEARAAAIAAGTAPEAVWLVEHPPLYTAGTSARSADLRDPARFEVHSVGRGGQYTYHEPGQRVVYVMLHLDRHGRDLRRFVARLEAWVIATLGRFNVVGESRADRVGVWVRRPDKPALPDGTPREDKIAAIGIRLRRRVSFHGLAINVEPELSHYDGIVPCGIAGHGVTSLVDLGLPVTMADLDTALRAEFEAAFVPTAPAPAPAGG
;
A
#
# COMPACT_ATOMS: atom_id res chain seq x y z
N MET A 1 -4.19 -25.70 7.05
CA MET A 1 -3.51 -24.36 7.08
C MET A 1 -4.61 -23.34 7.30
N ASP A 2 -4.45 -22.49 8.29
CA ASP A 2 -5.45 -21.46 8.55
C ASP A 2 -5.43 -20.47 7.37
N SER A 3 -6.58 -20.25 6.74
CA SER A 3 -6.74 -19.28 5.65
C SER A 3 -6.65 -17.86 6.21
N VAL A 4 -6.10 -16.93 5.41
CA VAL A 4 -6.10 -15.50 5.72
C VAL A 4 -7.48 -14.93 5.39
N GLN A 5 -8.06 -14.19 6.32
CA GLN A 5 -9.32 -13.48 6.07
C GLN A 5 -9.12 -12.34 5.09
N TRP A 6 -9.87 -12.36 3.98
CA TRP A 6 -9.86 -11.33 2.96
C TRP A 6 -11.12 -10.49 3.05
N GLN A 7 -10.97 -9.18 3.20
CA GLN A 7 -12.09 -8.27 3.35
C GLN A 7 -11.92 -7.03 2.49
N ILE A 8 -12.93 -6.70 1.71
CA ILE A 8 -13.06 -5.42 1.04
C ILE A 8 -14.01 -4.58 1.89
N ILE A 9 -13.57 -3.39 2.30
CA ILE A 9 -14.37 -2.43 3.06
C ILE A 9 -14.89 -1.41 2.06
N GLU A 10 -16.19 -1.44 1.85
CA GLU A 10 -16.88 -0.59 0.88
C GLU A 10 -16.87 0.88 1.30
N GLY A 11 -16.83 1.75 0.30
CA GLY A 11 -16.85 3.19 0.47
C GLY A 11 -15.56 3.77 1.06
N ARG A 12 -15.64 5.02 1.53
CA ARG A 12 -14.49 5.76 2.07
C ARG A 12 -14.35 5.49 3.56
N ALA A 13 -13.47 4.58 3.93
CA ALA A 13 -13.23 4.20 5.31
C ALA A 13 -12.59 5.35 6.11
N PRO A 14 -13.19 5.82 7.22
CA PRO A 14 -12.61 6.86 8.07
C PRO A 14 -11.23 6.43 8.61
N TYR A 15 -10.18 7.20 8.33
CA TYR A 15 -8.80 6.77 8.55
C TYR A 15 -8.53 6.34 10.00
N ARG A 16 -8.84 7.22 10.98
CA ARG A 16 -8.53 6.97 12.40
C ARG A 16 -9.24 5.72 12.93
N ALA A 17 -10.52 5.55 12.60
CA ALA A 17 -11.29 4.39 13.04
C ALA A 17 -10.77 3.10 12.41
N THR A 18 -10.43 3.14 11.12
CA THR A 18 -9.91 1.99 10.39
C THR A 18 -8.53 1.57 10.92
N VAL A 19 -7.65 2.55 11.21
CA VAL A 19 -6.33 2.26 11.81
C VAL A 19 -6.48 1.67 13.21
N ALA A 20 -7.39 2.20 14.04
CA ALA A 20 -7.65 1.64 15.37
C ALA A 20 -8.16 0.17 15.28
N ALA A 21 -9.07 -0.11 14.37
CA ALA A 21 -9.57 -1.46 14.12
C ALA A 21 -8.46 -2.40 13.60
N MET A 22 -7.61 -1.94 12.68
CA MET A 22 -6.45 -2.67 12.19
C MET A 22 -5.46 -3.01 13.31
N GLU A 23 -5.14 -2.05 14.19
CA GLU A 23 -4.23 -2.28 15.32
C GLU A 23 -4.82 -3.27 16.33
N ALA A 24 -6.13 -3.19 16.59
CA ALA A 24 -6.84 -4.16 17.44
C ALA A 24 -6.80 -5.57 16.83
N ARG A 25 -7.01 -5.67 15.49
CA ARG A 25 -6.90 -6.93 14.77
C ARG A 25 -5.48 -7.52 14.87
N ALA A 26 -4.46 -6.70 14.62
CA ALA A 26 -3.07 -7.15 14.73
C ALA A 26 -2.73 -7.62 16.15
N ALA A 27 -3.26 -6.96 17.18
CA ALA A 27 -3.09 -7.40 18.57
C ALA A 27 -3.78 -8.75 18.85
N ALA A 28 -4.98 -8.97 18.31
CA ALA A 28 -5.71 -10.22 18.44
C ALA A 28 -5.01 -11.39 17.71
N ILE A 29 -4.43 -11.13 16.52
CA ILE A 29 -3.60 -12.11 15.80
C ILE A 29 -2.37 -12.48 16.65
N ALA A 30 -1.69 -11.49 17.25
CA ALA A 30 -0.52 -11.72 18.10
C ALA A 30 -0.87 -12.51 19.37
N ALA A 31 -2.09 -12.39 19.87
CA ALA A 31 -2.61 -13.16 21.01
C ALA A 31 -3.14 -14.55 20.60
N GLY A 32 -3.22 -14.86 19.32
CA GLY A 32 -3.80 -16.11 18.81
C GLY A 32 -5.33 -16.19 18.90
N THR A 33 -6.01 -15.06 19.12
CA THR A 33 -7.48 -14.98 19.28
C THR A 33 -8.22 -14.57 18.00
N ALA A 34 -7.49 -14.22 16.95
CA ALA A 34 -8.05 -13.92 15.63
C ALA A 34 -7.18 -14.49 14.50
N PRO A 35 -7.77 -14.86 13.35
CA PRO A 35 -7.00 -15.24 12.17
C PRO A 35 -6.30 -14.04 11.55
N GLU A 36 -5.24 -14.32 10.78
CA GLU A 36 -4.57 -13.36 9.93
C GLU A 36 -5.55 -12.72 8.94
N ALA A 37 -5.30 -11.48 8.53
CA ALA A 37 -6.24 -10.76 7.69
C ALA A 37 -5.55 -9.82 6.70
N VAL A 38 -6.20 -9.65 5.54
CA VAL A 38 -5.91 -8.59 4.56
C VAL A 38 -7.18 -7.78 4.36
N TRP A 39 -7.08 -6.46 4.53
CA TRP A 39 -8.18 -5.54 4.31
C TRP A 39 -7.88 -4.59 3.17
N LEU A 40 -8.80 -4.48 2.23
CA LEU A 40 -8.76 -3.57 1.11
C LEU A 40 -9.70 -2.40 1.39
N VAL A 41 -9.17 -1.19 1.37
CA VAL A 41 -9.93 0.02 1.71
C VAL A 41 -9.60 1.17 0.76
N GLU A 42 -10.48 2.16 0.72
CA GLU A 42 -10.20 3.50 0.23
C GLU A 42 -10.40 4.49 1.37
N HIS A 43 -9.56 5.51 1.45
CA HIS A 43 -9.69 6.57 2.45
C HIS A 43 -10.15 7.89 1.83
N PRO A 44 -10.76 8.79 2.63
CA PRO A 44 -10.85 10.19 2.23
C PRO A 44 -9.48 10.80 1.96
N PRO A 45 -9.39 11.92 1.23
CA PRO A 45 -8.11 12.61 1.00
C PRO A 45 -7.40 12.99 2.29
N LEU A 46 -6.16 12.52 2.47
CA LEU A 46 -5.32 12.82 3.65
C LEU A 46 -3.83 12.54 3.38
N TYR A 47 -2.96 13.16 4.17
CA TYR A 47 -1.55 12.81 4.24
C TYR A 47 -1.25 11.94 5.46
N THR A 48 -0.30 11.02 5.33
CA THR A 48 0.27 10.30 6.48
C THR A 48 1.78 10.53 6.55
N ALA A 49 2.26 10.83 7.76
CA ALA A 49 3.68 10.97 8.08
C ALA A 49 4.17 9.68 8.76
N GLY A 50 5.02 8.91 8.09
CA GLY A 50 5.66 7.73 8.67
C GLY A 50 6.82 8.12 9.59
N THR A 51 7.49 7.09 10.15
CA THR A 51 8.55 7.28 11.17
C THR A 51 9.79 8.02 10.66
N SER A 52 10.00 8.12 9.35
CA SER A 52 11.11 8.84 8.72
C SER A 52 10.68 10.16 8.06
N ALA A 53 9.44 10.62 8.28
CA ALA A 53 8.93 11.85 7.71
C ALA A 53 9.67 13.08 8.31
N ARG A 54 10.08 13.99 7.44
CA ARG A 54 10.70 15.26 7.83
C ARG A 54 9.75 16.41 7.52
N SER A 55 9.61 17.38 8.41
CA SER A 55 8.70 18.52 8.22
C SER A 55 8.96 19.29 6.93
N ALA A 56 10.21 19.35 6.48
CA ALA A 56 10.58 19.98 5.22
C ALA A 56 10.00 19.28 3.96
N ASP A 57 9.60 18.01 4.10
CA ASP A 57 9.01 17.23 2.99
C ASP A 57 7.48 17.45 2.90
N LEU A 58 6.86 18.19 3.81
CA LEU A 58 5.46 18.64 3.75
C LEU A 58 5.41 20.05 3.17
N ARG A 59 5.13 20.15 1.88
CA ARG A 59 5.15 21.41 1.12
C ARG A 59 3.88 22.25 1.33
N ASP A 60 2.74 21.58 1.45
CA ASP A 60 1.44 22.23 1.67
C ASP A 60 0.69 21.57 2.85
N PRO A 61 0.98 22.01 4.08
CA PRO A 61 0.36 21.44 5.29
C PRO A 61 -1.13 21.78 5.44
N ALA A 62 -1.63 22.76 4.69
CA ALA A 62 -3.03 23.17 4.75
C ALA A 62 -3.95 22.43 3.78
N ARG A 63 -3.37 21.70 2.81
CA ARG A 63 -4.14 21.05 1.74
C ARG A 63 -5.03 19.91 2.24
N PHE A 64 -4.49 19.06 3.11
CA PHE A 64 -5.20 17.91 3.68
C PHE A 64 -4.80 17.68 5.15
N GLU A 65 -5.67 16.97 5.88
CA GLU A 65 -5.33 16.52 7.24
C GLU A 65 -4.08 15.64 7.21
N VAL A 66 -3.16 15.87 8.16
CA VAL A 66 -1.91 15.12 8.29
C VAL A 66 -1.98 14.22 9.52
N HIS A 67 -1.84 12.90 9.32
CA HIS A 67 -1.80 11.91 10.39
C HIS A 67 -0.39 11.42 10.62
N SER A 68 0.17 11.63 11.81
CA SER A 68 1.41 10.99 12.24
C SER A 68 1.13 9.52 12.58
N VAL A 69 1.87 8.60 11.95
CA VAL A 69 1.64 7.16 12.05
C VAL A 69 2.93 6.39 12.27
N GLY A 70 2.81 5.20 12.85
CA GLY A 70 3.97 4.40 13.21
C GLY A 70 4.49 3.48 12.10
N ARG A 71 3.97 3.55 10.85
CA ARG A 71 4.51 2.79 9.73
C ARG A 71 5.89 3.30 9.32
N GLY A 72 6.67 2.44 8.70
CA GLY A 72 7.92 2.84 8.07
C GLY A 72 7.71 3.84 6.91
N GLY A 73 8.79 4.52 6.52
CA GLY A 73 8.81 5.47 5.42
C GLY A 73 8.43 6.89 5.81
N GLN A 74 8.26 7.72 4.80
CA GLN A 74 8.08 9.17 4.89
C GLN A 74 6.61 9.56 4.67
N TYR A 75 6.35 10.79 4.10
CA TYR A 75 5.00 11.18 3.75
C TYR A 75 4.46 10.34 2.60
N THR A 76 3.17 10.04 2.65
CA THR A 76 2.39 9.56 1.50
C THR A 76 1.00 10.16 1.53
N TYR A 77 0.30 10.03 0.43
CA TYR A 77 -1.04 10.52 0.21
C TYR A 77 -2.01 9.33 0.06
N HIS A 78 -3.22 9.48 0.59
CA HIS A 78 -4.31 8.54 0.42
C HIS A 78 -5.57 9.28 0.01
N GLU A 79 -6.35 8.69 -0.92
CA GLU A 79 -7.63 9.20 -1.38
C GLU A 79 -8.44 8.13 -2.11
N PRO A 80 -9.70 8.43 -2.53
CA PRO A 80 -10.44 7.62 -3.49
C PRO A 80 -9.68 7.45 -4.80
N GLY A 81 -9.80 6.26 -5.41
CA GLY A 81 -9.00 5.90 -6.59
C GLY A 81 -7.63 5.29 -6.24
N GLN A 82 -7.28 5.25 -4.95
CA GLN A 82 -6.11 4.52 -4.46
C GLN A 82 -6.55 3.34 -3.61
N ARG A 83 -6.13 2.11 -3.96
CA ARG A 83 -6.36 0.94 -3.11
C ARG A 83 -5.32 0.85 -2.02
N VAL A 84 -5.74 1.08 -0.79
CA VAL A 84 -4.94 0.82 0.41
C VAL A 84 -5.21 -0.61 0.87
N VAL A 85 -4.14 -1.36 1.13
CA VAL A 85 -4.21 -2.76 1.55
C VAL A 85 -3.52 -2.90 2.89
N TYR A 86 -4.27 -3.17 3.94
CA TYR A 86 -3.74 -3.48 5.26
C TYR A 86 -3.43 -4.96 5.37
N VAL A 87 -2.18 -5.28 5.72
CA VAL A 87 -1.64 -6.63 5.74
C VAL A 87 -1.28 -7.01 7.17
N MET A 88 -2.12 -7.84 7.78
CA MET A 88 -2.00 -8.27 9.18
C MET A 88 -1.65 -9.76 9.22
N LEU A 89 -0.35 -10.05 9.07
CA LEU A 89 0.22 -11.40 8.99
C LEU A 89 1.27 -11.62 10.07
N HIS A 90 1.32 -12.81 10.63
CA HIS A 90 2.30 -13.18 11.65
C HIS A 90 3.60 -13.66 10.98
N LEU A 91 4.68 -12.91 11.11
CA LEU A 91 5.93 -13.17 10.39
C LEU A 91 6.52 -14.56 10.59
N ASP A 92 6.29 -15.19 11.76
CA ASP A 92 6.80 -16.54 12.00
C ASP A 92 6.20 -17.60 11.07
N ARG A 93 5.01 -17.32 10.52
CA ARG A 93 4.35 -18.16 9.50
C ARG A 93 4.80 -17.82 8.09
N HIS A 94 5.41 -16.62 7.88
CA HIS A 94 5.74 -16.07 6.58
C HIS A 94 7.25 -15.82 6.37
N GLY A 95 8.12 -16.52 7.13
CA GLY A 95 9.57 -16.54 6.87
C GLY A 95 10.44 -15.73 7.82
N ARG A 96 9.90 -15.11 8.86
CA ARG A 96 10.58 -14.43 10.00
C ARG A 96 11.45 -13.21 9.67
N ASP A 97 11.87 -13.03 8.43
CA ASP A 97 12.74 -11.95 7.98
C ASP A 97 11.91 -10.78 7.43
N LEU A 98 12.04 -9.61 8.04
CA LEU A 98 11.30 -8.41 7.66
C LEU A 98 11.65 -7.93 6.26
N ARG A 99 12.93 -7.97 5.86
CA ARG A 99 13.35 -7.50 4.53
C ARG A 99 12.79 -8.41 3.44
N ARG A 100 12.86 -9.72 3.66
CA ARG A 100 12.25 -10.71 2.75
C ARG A 100 10.73 -10.56 2.70
N PHE A 101 10.10 -10.24 3.81
CA PHE A 101 8.67 -9.99 3.85
C PHE A 101 8.29 -8.76 3.02
N VAL A 102 9.01 -7.65 3.14
CA VAL A 102 8.80 -6.46 2.31
C VAL A 102 9.05 -6.77 0.83
N ALA A 103 10.12 -7.45 0.48
CA ALA A 103 10.40 -7.86 -0.90
C ALA A 103 9.27 -8.77 -1.47
N ARG A 104 8.66 -9.61 -0.63
CA ARG A 104 7.52 -10.44 -1.03
C ARG A 104 6.25 -9.61 -1.26
N LEU A 105 6.04 -8.54 -0.49
CA LEU A 105 4.96 -7.57 -0.74
C LEU A 105 5.18 -6.82 -2.06
N GLU A 106 6.42 -6.42 -2.36
CA GLU A 106 6.77 -5.82 -3.66
C GLU A 106 6.52 -6.80 -4.81
N ALA A 107 6.98 -8.04 -4.68
CA ALA A 107 6.76 -9.08 -5.68
C ALA A 107 5.27 -9.38 -5.91
N TRP A 108 4.46 -9.38 -4.86
CA TRP A 108 3.01 -9.52 -4.95
C TRP A 108 2.39 -8.38 -5.77
N VAL A 109 2.75 -7.13 -5.48
CA VAL A 109 2.26 -5.98 -6.27
C VAL A 109 2.74 -6.06 -7.71
N ILE A 110 3.99 -6.43 -7.96
CA ILE A 110 4.55 -6.58 -9.32
C ILE A 110 3.77 -7.65 -10.10
N ALA A 111 3.50 -8.81 -9.48
CA ALA A 111 2.71 -9.86 -10.11
C ALA A 111 1.27 -9.39 -10.42
N THR A 112 0.65 -8.65 -9.49
CA THR A 112 -0.68 -8.03 -9.68
C THR A 112 -0.68 -7.08 -10.88
N LEU A 113 0.30 -6.19 -10.99
CA LEU A 113 0.44 -5.25 -12.11
C LEU A 113 0.67 -5.98 -13.43
N GLY A 114 1.38 -7.10 -13.40
CA GLY A 114 1.61 -7.98 -14.56
C GLY A 114 0.32 -8.49 -15.20
N ARG A 115 -0.78 -8.66 -14.41
CA ARG A 115 -2.11 -9.01 -14.94
C ARG A 115 -2.68 -7.95 -15.90
N PHE A 116 -2.19 -6.73 -15.77
CA PHE A 116 -2.59 -5.58 -16.61
C PHE A 116 -1.48 -5.21 -17.62
N ASN A 117 -0.51 -6.10 -17.85
CA ASN A 117 0.66 -5.86 -18.71
C ASN A 117 1.54 -4.67 -18.28
N VAL A 118 1.52 -4.31 -17.00
CA VAL A 118 2.41 -3.30 -16.43
C VAL A 118 3.66 -3.97 -15.88
N VAL A 119 4.83 -3.55 -16.35
CA VAL A 119 6.12 -4.01 -15.84
C VAL A 119 6.49 -3.16 -14.62
N GLY A 120 6.12 -3.65 -13.42
CA GLY A 120 6.55 -3.07 -12.16
C GLY A 120 7.95 -3.57 -11.78
N GLU A 121 8.74 -2.73 -11.14
CA GLU A 121 10.09 -3.06 -10.71
C GLU A 121 10.31 -2.62 -9.24
N SER A 122 11.02 -3.43 -8.45
CA SER A 122 11.54 -3.02 -7.13
C SER A 122 12.90 -2.35 -7.27
N ARG A 123 13.30 -1.57 -6.25
CA ARG A 123 14.61 -0.90 -6.19
C ARG A 123 15.27 -1.17 -4.84
N ALA A 124 16.56 -1.48 -4.85
CA ALA A 124 17.29 -1.81 -3.63
C ALA A 124 17.44 -0.63 -2.65
N ASP A 125 17.43 0.59 -3.18
CA ASP A 125 17.66 1.84 -2.46
C ASP A 125 16.35 2.51 -1.97
N ARG A 126 15.20 2.09 -2.50
CA ARG A 126 13.90 2.71 -2.19
C ARG A 126 12.73 1.75 -2.29
N VAL A 127 12.07 1.51 -1.18
CA VAL A 127 10.93 0.60 -1.06
C VAL A 127 9.71 1.10 -1.84
N GLY A 128 9.02 0.18 -2.50
CA GLY A 128 7.82 0.40 -3.30
C GLY A 128 7.96 -0.16 -4.71
N VAL A 129 6.92 -0.02 -5.53
CA VAL A 129 6.92 -0.51 -6.91
C VAL A 129 6.96 0.67 -7.87
N TRP A 130 7.87 0.58 -8.82
CA TRP A 130 8.22 1.62 -9.77
C TRP A 130 7.94 1.17 -11.19
N VAL A 131 7.57 2.11 -12.06
CA VAL A 131 7.34 1.87 -13.49
C VAL A 131 8.22 2.82 -14.29
N ARG A 132 8.93 2.29 -15.29
CA ARG A 132 9.69 3.12 -16.22
C ARG A 132 8.75 3.94 -17.09
N ARG A 133 9.12 5.20 -17.31
CA ARG A 133 8.33 6.17 -18.08
C ARG A 133 9.09 6.64 -19.31
N PRO A 134 9.23 5.78 -20.34
CA PRO A 134 9.91 6.17 -21.59
C PRO A 134 9.13 7.25 -22.36
N ASP A 135 7.87 7.46 -22.02
CA ASP A 135 6.99 8.52 -22.51
C ASP A 135 7.31 9.91 -21.92
N LYS A 136 8.13 9.98 -20.86
CA LYS A 136 8.54 11.21 -20.18
C LYS A 136 10.03 11.50 -20.43
N PRO A 137 10.44 12.79 -20.46
CA PRO A 137 11.87 13.14 -20.54
C PRO A 137 12.69 12.52 -19.41
N ALA A 138 13.92 12.10 -19.73
CA ALA A 138 14.88 11.67 -18.74
C ALA A 138 15.16 12.77 -17.69
N LEU A 139 15.71 12.39 -16.54
CA LEU A 139 16.17 13.34 -15.53
C LEU A 139 17.33 14.19 -16.08
N PRO A 140 17.65 15.35 -15.44
CA PRO A 140 18.75 16.23 -15.90
C PRO A 140 20.12 15.56 -16.00
N ASP A 141 20.36 14.49 -15.24
CA ASP A 141 21.59 13.69 -15.26
C ASP A 141 21.58 12.57 -16.32
N GLY A 142 20.51 12.50 -17.16
CA GLY A 142 20.35 11.47 -18.18
C GLY A 142 19.73 10.15 -17.67
N THR A 143 19.43 10.04 -16.38
CA THR A 143 18.78 8.85 -15.83
C THR A 143 17.36 8.70 -16.40
N PRO A 144 16.97 7.49 -16.87
CA PRO A 144 15.61 7.24 -17.32
C PRO A 144 14.57 7.56 -16.24
N ARG A 145 13.48 8.19 -16.66
CA ARG A 145 12.39 8.53 -15.76
C ARG A 145 11.69 7.27 -15.24
N GLU A 146 11.41 7.27 -13.94
CA GLU A 146 10.61 6.27 -13.26
C GLU A 146 9.61 6.96 -12.34
N ASP A 147 8.38 6.44 -12.32
CA ASP A 147 7.34 6.93 -11.42
C ASP A 147 6.89 5.80 -10.48
N LYS A 148 6.58 6.15 -9.24
CA LYS A 148 6.08 5.20 -8.26
C LYS A 148 4.59 4.95 -8.48
N ILE A 149 4.19 3.67 -8.64
CA ILE A 149 2.80 3.26 -8.76
C ILE A 149 2.25 2.70 -7.45
N ALA A 150 3.12 2.13 -6.60
CA ALA A 150 2.70 1.62 -5.30
C ALA A 150 3.71 1.96 -4.20
N ALA A 151 3.18 2.43 -3.07
CA ALA A 151 3.93 2.66 -1.85
C ALA A 151 3.76 1.46 -0.89
N ILE A 152 4.83 1.12 -0.17
CA ILE A 152 4.81 0.06 0.85
C ILE A 152 5.39 0.63 2.14
N GLY A 153 4.64 0.48 3.22
CA GLY A 153 5.06 0.93 4.53
C GLY A 153 4.35 0.12 5.61
N ILE A 154 5.07 -0.81 6.23
CA ILE A 154 4.55 -1.68 7.30
C ILE A 154 5.15 -1.32 8.65
N ARG A 155 4.49 -1.80 9.69
CA ARG A 155 5.00 -1.81 11.05
C ARG A 155 4.87 -3.22 11.60
N LEU A 156 5.76 -3.58 12.53
CA LEU A 156 5.70 -4.83 13.27
C LEU A 156 5.42 -4.56 14.75
N ARG A 157 4.49 -5.33 15.33
CA ARG A 157 4.29 -5.42 16.78
C ARG A 157 4.08 -6.88 17.14
N ARG A 158 4.85 -7.39 18.09
CA ARG A 158 4.76 -8.81 18.53
C ARG A 158 4.73 -9.80 17.36
N ARG A 159 5.60 -9.58 16.37
CA ARG A 159 5.76 -10.42 15.17
C ARG A 159 4.60 -10.34 14.16
N VAL A 160 3.58 -9.52 14.38
CA VAL A 160 2.49 -9.30 13.44
C VAL A 160 2.73 -8.00 12.67
N SER A 161 2.61 -8.06 11.33
CA SER A 161 2.62 -6.88 10.47
C SER A 161 1.28 -6.13 10.57
N PHE A 162 1.30 -4.83 10.37
CA PHE A 162 0.12 -3.99 10.16
C PHE A 162 0.50 -2.73 9.37
N HIS A 163 -0.48 -1.94 8.93
CA HIS A 163 -0.39 -1.13 7.74
C HIS A 163 -0.15 -2.02 6.51
N GLY A 164 0.54 -1.59 5.48
CA GLY A 164 0.68 -2.40 4.29
C GLY A 164 1.16 -1.63 3.08
N LEU A 165 0.32 -1.57 2.05
CA LEU A 165 0.66 -0.96 0.77
C LEU A 165 -0.49 -0.10 0.24
N ALA A 166 -0.18 0.77 -0.71
CA ALA A 166 -1.14 1.59 -1.42
C ALA A 166 -0.80 1.58 -2.91
N ILE A 167 -1.78 1.22 -3.76
CA ILE A 167 -1.64 1.12 -5.22
C ILE A 167 -2.51 2.19 -5.85
N ASN A 168 -1.93 2.97 -6.74
CA ASN A 168 -2.65 4.00 -7.48
C ASN A 168 -3.38 3.40 -8.69
N VAL A 169 -4.72 3.41 -8.65
CA VAL A 169 -5.58 3.06 -9.78
C VAL A 169 -5.91 4.32 -10.57
N GLU A 170 -6.61 5.26 -9.93
CA GLU A 170 -7.08 6.51 -10.52
C GLU A 170 -7.14 7.65 -9.48
N PRO A 171 -6.12 7.87 -8.64
CA PRO A 171 -6.12 9.02 -7.74
C PRO A 171 -5.81 10.32 -8.49
N GLU A 172 -6.16 11.45 -7.89
CA GLU A 172 -5.73 12.77 -8.38
C GLU A 172 -4.24 12.99 -8.07
N LEU A 173 -3.38 12.68 -9.05
CA LEU A 173 -1.92 12.68 -8.86
C LEU A 173 -1.33 14.04 -8.48
N SER A 174 -1.98 15.17 -8.84
CA SER A 174 -1.53 16.51 -8.46
C SER A 174 -1.57 16.74 -6.94
N HIS A 175 -2.30 15.93 -6.21
CA HIS A 175 -2.36 16.00 -4.76
C HIS A 175 -1.04 15.57 -4.07
N TYR A 176 -0.21 14.78 -4.76
CA TYR A 176 1.13 14.46 -4.29
C TYR A 176 2.09 15.65 -4.28
N ASP A 177 1.78 16.76 -4.99
CA ASP A 177 2.62 17.97 -5.03
C ASP A 177 2.73 18.66 -3.65
N GLY A 178 1.77 18.41 -2.76
CA GLY A 178 1.78 18.92 -1.39
C GLY A 178 2.81 18.25 -0.46
N ILE A 179 3.47 17.19 -0.93
CA ILE A 179 4.51 16.47 -0.19
C ILE A 179 5.72 16.18 -1.08
N VAL A 180 6.85 15.77 -0.49
CA VAL A 180 7.92 15.08 -1.21
C VAL A 180 7.66 13.57 -1.04
N PRO A 181 7.09 12.88 -2.07
CA PRO A 181 6.73 11.49 -1.91
C PRO A 181 7.99 10.65 -1.62
N CYS A 182 7.99 9.90 -0.53
CA CYS A 182 9.12 9.06 -0.11
C CYS A 182 10.46 9.81 0.08
N GLY A 183 10.46 11.17 0.16
CA GLY A 183 11.66 12.00 0.28
C GLY A 183 12.63 11.93 -0.89
N ILE A 184 12.20 11.44 -2.04
CA ILE A 184 13.04 11.29 -3.24
C ILE A 184 12.65 12.39 -4.21
N ALA A 185 13.48 13.43 -4.28
CA ALA A 185 13.35 14.46 -5.30
C ALA A 185 13.72 13.89 -6.69
N GLY A 186 12.94 14.23 -7.70
CA GLY A 186 13.24 13.87 -9.09
C GLY A 186 12.40 12.71 -9.66
N HIS A 187 11.83 11.84 -8.84
CA HIS A 187 10.89 10.82 -9.29
C HIS A 187 9.45 11.26 -9.05
N GLY A 188 8.56 10.88 -9.97
CA GLY A 188 7.13 11.16 -9.91
C GLY A 188 6.33 10.02 -9.28
N VAL A 189 5.02 10.21 -9.34
CA VAL A 189 4.03 9.17 -9.08
C VAL A 189 3.22 8.92 -10.34
N THR A 190 2.67 7.73 -10.47
CA THR A 190 1.79 7.33 -11.58
C THR A 190 0.64 6.48 -11.05
N SER A 191 -0.30 6.17 -11.93
CA SER A 191 -1.44 5.30 -11.66
C SER A 191 -1.71 4.41 -12.87
N LEU A 192 -2.58 3.41 -12.73
CA LEU A 192 -2.99 2.58 -13.85
C LEU A 192 -3.65 3.41 -14.94
N VAL A 193 -4.51 4.36 -14.57
CA VAL A 193 -5.17 5.26 -15.52
C VAL A 193 -4.18 6.23 -16.16
N ASP A 194 -3.20 6.79 -15.43
CA ASP A 194 -2.13 7.63 -15.99
C ASP A 194 -1.22 6.87 -16.99
N LEU A 195 -1.16 5.54 -16.87
CA LEU A 195 -0.50 4.66 -17.83
C LEU A 195 -1.41 4.31 -19.05
N GLY A 196 -2.60 4.88 -19.13
CA GLY A 196 -3.55 4.65 -20.23
C GLY A 196 -4.37 3.35 -20.08
N LEU A 197 -4.44 2.76 -18.89
CA LEU A 197 -5.12 1.49 -18.67
C LEU A 197 -6.48 1.73 -17.97
N PRO A 198 -7.61 1.32 -18.59
CA PRO A 198 -8.94 1.48 -18.00
C PRO A 198 -9.24 0.37 -16.95
N VAL A 199 -8.37 0.24 -15.96
CA VAL A 199 -8.51 -0.75 -14.89
C VAL A 199 -9.38 -0.19 -13.79
N THR A 200 -10.41 -0.94 -13.42
CA THR A 200 -11.27 -0.57 -12.28
C THR A 200 -10.69 -1.06 -10.95
N MET A 201 -11.19 -0.51 -9.84
CA MET A 201 -10.82 -0.97 -8.50
C MET A 201 -11.18 -2.45 -8.29
N ALA A 202 -12.30 -2.91 -8.83
CA ALA A 202 -12.73 -4.31 -8.75
C ALA A 202 -11.82 -5.27 -9.55
N ASP A 203 -11.31 -4.83 -10.71
CA ASP A 203 -10.34 -5.59 -11.48
C ASP A 203 -9.04 -5.75 -10.69
N LEU A 204 -8.56 -4.65 -10.08
CA LEU A 204 -7.38 -4.68 -9.21
C LEU A 204 -7.58 -5.60 -8.01
N ASP A 205 -8.72 -5.53 -7.33
CA ASP A 205 -9.02 -6.37 -6.15
C ASP A 205 -9.00 -7.85 -6.50
N THR A 206 -9.55 -8.21 -7.66
CA THR A 206 -9.55 -9.59 -8.17
C THR A 206 -8.14 -10.08 -8.44
N ALA A 207 -7.32 -9.28 -9.11
CA ALA A 207 -5.92 -9.60 -9.40
C ALA A 207 -5.09 -9.67 -8.11
N LEU A 208 -5.26 -8.72 -7.19
CA LEU A 208 -4.60 -8.71 -5.89
C LEU A 208 -4.85 -9.99 -5.10
N ARG A 209 -6.10 -10.46 -5.04
CA ARG A 209 -6.43 -11.67 -4.31
C ARG A 209 -5.79 -12.90 -4.94
N ALA A 210 -5.89 -13.05 -6.25
CA ALA A 210 -5.31 -14.18 -6.97
C ALA A 210 -3.78 -14.27 -6.78
N GLU A 211 -3.09 -13.14 -6.90
CA GLU A 211 -1.63 -13.09 -6.74
C GLU A 211 -1.20 -13.19 -5.26
N PHE A 212 -2.03 -12.75 -4.30
CA PHE A 212 -1.80 -13.01 -2.88
C PHE A 212 -1.83 -14.50 -2.58
N GLU A 213 -2.85 -15.21 -3.05
CA GLU A 213 -2.99 -16.65 -2.83
C GLU A 213 -1.84 -17.45 -3.46
N ALA A 214 -1.33 -17.02 -4.61
CA ALA A 214 -0.15 -17.61 -5.25
C ALA A 214 1.14 -17.31 -4.47
N ALA A 215 1.28 -16.10 -3.93
CA ALA A 215 2.49 -15.66 -3.24
C ALA A 215 2.54 -16.08 -1.77
N PHE A 216 1.42 -16.14 -1.07
CA PHE A 216 1.36 -16.36 0.38
C PHE A 216 0.62 -17.64 0.76
N VAL A 217 -0.67 -17.55 0.95
CA VAL A 217 -1.52 -18.68 1.40
C VAL A 217 -2.95 -18.46 0.91
N PRO A 218 -3.79 -19.51 0.85
CA PRO A 218 -5.19 -19.37 0.52
C PRO A 218 -5.92 -18.34 1.39
N THR A 219 -6.90 -17.67 0.81
CA THR A 219 -7.76 -16.72 1.51
C THR A 219 -9.17 -17.28 1.74
N ALA A 220 -9.84 -16.76 2.76
CA ALA A 220 -11.25 -17.00 3.00
C ALA A 220 -11.98 -15.64 3.17
N PRO A 221 -13.27 -15.52 2.80
CA PRO A 221 -14.03 -14.32 3.08
C PRO A 221 -14.07 -14.07 4.58
N ALA A 222 -14.03 -12.79 4.99
CA ALA A 222 -14.31 -12.44 6.37
C ALA A 222 -15.76 -12.86 6.71
N PRO A 223 -16.03 -13.32 7.94
CA PRO A 223 -17.40 -13.57 8.36
C PRO A 223 -18.21 -12.27 8.24
N ALA A 224 -19.47 -12.39 7.87
CA ALA A 224 -20.38 -11.26 7.90
C ALA A 224 -20.36 -10.64 9.30
N PRO A 225 -20.44 -9.29 9.43
CA PRO A 225 -20.57 -8.67 10.73
C PRO A 225 -21.78 -9.32 11.44
N ALA A 226 -21.56 -9.75 12.69
CA ALA A 226 -22.66 -10.24 13.51
C ALA A 226 -23.71 -9.11 13.54
N GLY A 227 -24.89 -9.39 12.98
CA GLY A 227 -25.96 -8.43 12.90
C GLY A 227 -26.24 -7.88 14.30
N GLY A 228 -26.11 -6.56 14.43
CA GLY A 228 -26.53 -5.82 15.61
C GLY A 228 -28.02 -5.52 15.54
#